data_22cd6bd4053f8c48320e2009c4c2c6f5
#
_entry.id   22cd6bd4053f8c48320e2009c4c2c6f5
#
_cell.length_a   1.000
_cell.length_b   1.000
_cell.length_c   1.000
_cell.angle_alpha   90.00
_cell.angle_beta   90.00
_cell.angle_gamma   90.00
#
_symmetry.space_group_name_H-M   'P 1'
#
loop_
_entity.id
_entity.type
_entity.pdbx_description
1 polymer ?
#
loop_
_entity_poly.entity_id
_entity_poly.type
_entity_poly.pdbx_seq_one_letter_code
_entity_poly.pdbx_strand_id
1 'polypeptide(L)'
;MLIMFRLFFFSLLLCTISLQSQSEAPPALDVSFHKERRQMVLDKLPPNSISVVFSAPIRNRSNDVDHPYHQNPNFYYLTGFQEAHAVLVLLGTPTEIGDSSTQEILFVRDRDPYYALWEGDIKGPEATQREFGIDKVLSTTRFSSFLSSLLGINTIYHFPLFNDVRDQSRNAFDLFALQVAFNEFMFEQTQLSKPEDSTVTIDQEVLPSIVGSLREIKTEQEIAILKQAVAMSAIGQIEVMRAIHPEISERELQGIHEFVFKKYGAKHVGYPSIVGAGAHGCVLHYTANTSEQVGNQLVLMDVGAEFQNYTADVTRTIPANGTFTKEQAEIYNLVLAAQNAGIKASVVGASFSDPHRVARSVIQQGLTDLGIIESAEEVRTYFPHGTSHYIGLDVHDPGTYGPLQANSVITVEPGIYIPPNSPCDPKWWGIAIRIEDDILITPSGPVNLSAAAPREIDKIEKMIAQDSPLDEFVLPVLDSIID
;
A
#
# COMPACT_ATOMS: atom_id res chain seq x y z
N MET A 1 35.79 0.49 -80.57
CA MET A 1 35.58 1.76 -79.86
C MET A 1 34.64 1.41 -78.70
N LEU A 2 35.26 1.07 -77.53
CA LEU A 2 34.57 0.58 -76.31
C LEU A 2 34.17 1.76 -75.44
N ILE A 3 32.90 1.89 -75.10
CA ILE A 3 32.38 2.79 -74.11
C ILE A 3 32.20 2.03 -72.79
N MET A 4 33.03 2.33 -71.76
CA MET A 4 32.91 1.79 -70.42
C MET A 4 31.83 2.59 -69.65
N PHE A 5 30.80 1.90 -69.19
CA PHE A 5 29.83 2.37 -68.18
C PHE A 5 30.42 2.14 -66.78
N ARG A 6 30.64 3.20 -65.99
CA ARG A 6 30.96 3.15 -64.58
C ARG A 6 29.64 3.18 -63.79
N LEU A 7 29.31 2.08 -63.15
CA LEU A 7 28.26 2.03 -62.09
C LEU A 7 28.85 2.55 -60.79
N PHE A 8 28.27 3.63 -60.27
CA PHE A 8 28.50 4.15 -58.92
C PHE A 8 27.55 3.41 -58.00
N PHE A 9 28.07 2.55 -57.10
CA PHE A 9 27.34 2.01 -55.97
C PHE A 9 27.35 3.03 -54.83
N PHE A 10 26.18 3.61 -54.53
CA PHE A 10 25.97 4.40 -53.33
C PHE A 10 25.60 3.44 -52.19
N SER A 11 26.53 3.09 -51.28
CA SER A 11 26.25 2.40 -50.05
C SER A 11 25.58 3.35 -49.06
N LEU A 12 24.28 3.22 -48.88
CA LEU A 12 23.57 3.91 -47.79
C LEU A 12 23.85 3.14 -46.49
N LEU A 13 24.77 3.68 -45.67
CA LEU A 13 25.04 3.20 -44.34
C LEU A 13 23.88 3.67 -43.43
N LEU A 14 22.85 2.81 -43.24
CA LEU A 14 21.84 3.03 -42.21
C LEU A 14 22.50 2.82 -40.86
N CYS A 15 22.93 3.89 -40.22
CA CYS A 15 23.24 3.91 -38.79
C CYS A 15 21.91 3.75 -38.02
N THR A 16 21.55 2.53 -37.63
CA THR A 16 20.53 2.32 -36.61
C THR A 16 21.12 2.79 -35.28
N ILE A 17 20.80 4.01 -34.88
CA ILE A 17 21.00 4.46 -33.52
C ILE A 17 20.01 3.69 -32.65
N SER A 18 20.49 2.59 -32.07
CA SER A 18 19.79 1.96 -30.95
C SER A 18 19.85 2.96 -29.81
N LEU A 19 18.78 3.72 -29.61
CA LEU A 19 18.53 4.36 -28.34
C LEU A 19 18.32 3.24 -27.31
N GLN A 20 19.40 2.76 -26.71
CA GLN A 20 19.32 2.13 -25.40
C GLN A 20 18.82 3.23 -24.47
N SER A 21 17.54 3.21 -24.14
CA SER A 21 17.07 3.91 -22.96
C SER A 21 17.88 3.32 -21.81
N GLN A 22 18.82 4.10 -21.27
CA GLN A 22 19.36 3.79 -19.95
C GLN A 22 18.12 3.77 -19.06
N SER A 23 17.72 2.60 -18.59
CA SER A 23 16.69 2.50 -17.55
C SER A 23 17.28 3.23 -16.35
N GLU A 24 16.73 4.41 -16.06
CA GLU A 24 17.02 5.06 -14.79
C GLU A 24 16.77 4.05 -13.68
N ALA A 25 17.59 4.10 -12.63
CA ALA A 25 17.37 3.24 -11.47
C ALA A 25 15.94 3.48 -10.96
N PRO A 26 15.24 2.42 -10.52
CA PRO A 26 13.88 2.59 -10.00
C PRO A 26 13.89 3.59 -8.84
N PRO A 27 12.84 4.42 -8.70
CA PRO A 27 12.76 5.38 -7.61
C PRO A 27 12.84 4.64 -6.26
N ALA A 28 13.58 5.23 -5.32
CA ALA A 28 13.73 4.71 -3.96
C ALA A 28 13.87 5.89 -3.00
N LEU A 29 13.49 5.67 -1.74
CA LEU A 29 13.79 6.63 -0.68
C LEU A 29 15.27 6.59 -0.35
N ASP A 30 15.90 7.73 -0.30
CA ASP A 30 17.31 7.83 0.09
C ASP A 30 17.48 8.00 1.61
N VAL A 31 18.72 7.91 2.06
CA VAL A 31 19.06 8.05 3.50
C VAL A 31 18.66 9.41 4.05
N SER A 32 18.74 10.46 3.24
CA SER A 32 18.39 11.82 3.67
C SER A 32 16.90 11.96 3.94
N PHE A 33 16.04 11.27 3.18
CA PHE A 33 14.61 11.24 3.44
C PHE A 33 14.31 10.75 4.86
N HIS A 34 14.82 9.58 5.23
CA HIS A 34 14.57 9.00 6.56
C HIS A 34 15.14 9.88 7.69
N LYS A 35 16.31 10.46 7.47
CA LYS A 35 16.92 11.39 8.43
C LYS A 35 16.07 12.63 8.64
N GLU A 36 15.57 13.23 7.58
CA GLU A 36 14.67 14.39 7.67
C GLU A 36 13.36 14.04 8.40
N ARG A 37 12.79 12.86 8.17
CA ARG A 37 11.58 12.40 8.89
C ARG A 37 11.85 12.27 10.38
N ARG A 38 12.98 11.69 10.79
CA ARG A 38 13.36 11.61 12.21
C ARG A 38 13.56 13.00 12.80
N GLN A 39 14.22 13.91 12.08
CA GLN A 39 14.41 15.28 12.54
C GLN A 39 13.08 15.99 12.75
N MET A 40 12.12 15.86 11.84
CA MET A 40 10.80 16.46 11.99
C MET A 40 10.01 15.92 13.20
N VAL A 41 10.25 14.68 13.60
CA VAL A 41 9.72 14.13 14.86
C VAL A 41 10.45 14.73 16.04
N LEU A 42 11.79 14.74 16.03
CA LEU A 42 12.63 15.32 17.12
C LEU A 42 12.30 16.77 17.40
N ASP A 43 12.05 17.58 16.38
CA ASP A 43 11.69 19.00 16.51
C ASP A 43 10.36 19.22 17.28
N LYS A 44 9.53 18.18 17.37
CA LYS A 44 8.24 18.19 18.08
C LYS A 44 8.29 17.52 19.44
N LEU A 45 9.38 16.84 19.77
CA LEU A 45 9.53 16.19 21.08
C LEU A 45 9.94 17.20 22.16
N PRO A 46 9.20 17.26 23.29
CA PRO A 46 9.61 18.10 24.40
C PRO A 46 10.89 17.58 25.07
N PRO A 47 11.66 18.45 25.75
CA PRO A 47 12.79 18.02 26.56
C PRO A 47 12.40 16.92 27.56
N ASN A 48 13.34 16.05 27.90
CA ASN A 48 13.13 14.94 28.84
C ASN A 48 12.02 13.96 28.41
N SER A 49 11.80 13.82 27.11
CA SER A 49 10.92 12.81 26.55
C SER A 49 11.70 11.74 25.77
N ILE A 50 11.07 10.59 25.60
CA ILE A 50 11.56 9.49 24.77
C ILE A 50 10.44 9.03 23.84
N SER A 51 10.78 8.77 22.58
CA SER A 51 9.90 8.07 21.64
C SER A 51 10.50 6.73 21.28
N VAL A 52 9.68 5.67 21.30
CA VAL A 52 10.11 4.30 20.99
C VAL A 52 9.26 3.72 19.88
N VAL A 53 9.91 3.27 18.81
CA VAL A 53 9.26 2.67 17.64
C VAL A 53 9.87 1.30 17.35
N PHE A 54 9.03 0.27 17.36
CA PHE A 54 9.45 -1.12 17.12
C PHE A 54 9.30 -1.52 15.66
N SER A 55 10.23 -2.36 15.18
CA SER A 55 10.07 -3.11 13.93
C SER A 55 8.85 -4.04 14.00
N ALA A 56 8.35 -4.48 12.85
CA ALA A 56 7.27 -5.47 12.80
C ALA A 56 7.71 -6.83 13.38
N PRO A 57 6.77 -7.62 13.94
CA PRO A 57 7.04 -9.00 14.30
C PRO A 57 7.20 -9.90 13.08
N ILE A 58 8.00 -10.93 13.20
CA ILE A 58 7.95 -12.08 12.30
C ILE A 58 6.69 -12.87 12.63
N ARG A 59 5.82 -13.09 11.63
CA ARG A 59 4.56 -13.79 11.81
C ARG A 59 4.67 -15.23 11.34
N ASN A 60 4.45 -16.15 12.25
CA ASN A 60 4.52 -17.57 11.94
C ASN A 60 3.27 -18.02 11.16
N ARG A 61 3.48 -18.75 10.06
CA ARG A 61 2.43 -19.36 9.27
C ARG A 61 2.07 -20.73 9.82
N SER A 62 3.06 -21.61 9.99
CA SER A 62 2.87 -23.00 10.44
C SER A 62 4.21 -23.63 10.79
N ASN A 63 4.33 -24.23 11.96
CA ASN A 63 5.55 -24.88 12.46
C ASN A 63 6.79 -23.97 12.38
N ASP A 64 7.74 -24.30 11.51
CA ASP A 64 8.98 -23.59 11.24
C ASP A 64 8.93 -22.69 9.98
N VAL A 65 7.72 -22.51 9.40
CA VAL A 65 7.51 -21.68 8.22
C VAL A 65 6.84 -20.39 8.64
N ASP A 66 7.46 -19.25 8.33
CA ASP A 66 6.93 -17.92 8.58
C ASP A 66 6.26 -17.34 7.31
N HIS A 67 5.39 -16.35 7.51
CA HIS A 67 4.92 -15.50 6.43
C HIS A 67 6.06 -14.62 5.92
N PRO A 68 6.04 -14.19 4.65
CA PRO A 68 6.99 -13.19 4.15
C PRO A 68 7.01 -11.98 5.08
N TYR A 69 8.21 -11.55 5.48
CA TYR A 69 8.37 -10.44 6.39
C TYR A 69 7.96 -9.11 5.73
N HIS A 70 7.09 -8.39 6.41
CA HIS A 70 6.68 -7.03 6.05
C HIS A 70 6.98 -6.10 7.22
N GLN A 71 7.74 -5.03 6.97
CA GLN A 71 8.17 -4.10 8.01
C GLN A 71 7.01 -3.23 8.49
N ASN A 72 7.06 -2.80 9.76
CA ASN A 72 6.19 -1.76 10.30
C ASN A 72 6.34 -0.47 9.46
N PRO A 73 5.28 0.02 8.82
CA PRO A 73 5.35 1.21 7.96
C PRO A 73 5.92 2.44 8.66
N ASN A 74 5.57 2.68 9.93
CA ASN A 74 6.09 3.82 10.69
C ASN A 74 7.59 3.66 11.02
N PHE A 75 8.02 2.44 11.34
CA PHE A 75 9.43 2.14 11.57
C PHE A 75 10.24 2.31 10.29
N TYR A 76 9.74 1.76 9.17
CA TYR A 76 10.37 1.95 7.85
C TYR A 76 10.45 3.42 7.45
N TYR A 77 9.37 4.18 7.61
CA TYR A 77 9.31 5.61 7.29
C TYR A 77 10.40 6.41 8.00
N LEU A 78 10.67 6.07 9.26
CA LEU A 78 11.68 6.75 10.07
C LEU A 78 13.10 6.22 9.87
N THR A 79 13.29 4.97 9.45
CA THR A 79 14.63 4.34 9.46
C THR A 79 15.12 3.88 8.10
N GLY A 80 14.23 3.50 7.18
CA GLY A 80 14.56 2.75 5.97
C GLY A 80 14.98 1.30 6.23
N PHE A 81 15.10 0.88 7.49
CA PHE A 81 15.61 -0.42 7.88
C PHE A 81 14.53 -1.51 7.77
N GLN A 82 14.86 -2.64 7.14
CA GLN A 82 13.89 -3.68 6.79
C GLN A 82 14.09 -5.02 7.51
N GLU A 83 15.04 -5.12 8.45
CA GLU A 83 15.22 -6.34 9.24
C GLU A 83 14.31 -6.32 10.48
N ALA A 84 13.91 -7.51 10.92
CA ALA A 84 13.15 -7.71 12.15
C ALA A 84 13.99 -7.49 13.42
N HIS A 85 13.34 -7.49 14.56
CA HIS A 85 13.98 -7.40 15.89
C HIS A 85 14.82 -6.12 16.05
N ALA A 86 14.25 -4.99 15.69
CA ALA A 86 14.91 -3.69 15.81
C ALA A 86 14.01 -2.67 16.55
N VAL A 87 14.63 -1.68 17.18
CA VAL A 87 13.94 -0.62 17.91
C VAL A 87 14.63 0.72 17.64
N LEU A 88 13.85 1.70 17.19
CA LEU A 88 14.28 3.09 17.09
C LEU A 88 13.90 3.82 18.38
N VAL A 89 14.86 4.54 18.96
CA VAL A 89 14.66 5.46 20.10
C VAL A 89 15.02 6.86 19.66
N LEU A 90 14.10 7.81 19.90
CA LEU A 90 14.31 9.24 19.71
C LEU A 90 14.20 9.94 21.05
N LEU A 91 15.14 10.83 21.36
CA LEU A 91 15.25 11.51 22.66
C LEU A 91 14.97 13.01 22.50
N GLY A 92 14.06 13.56 23.29
CA GLY A 92 13.77 15.00 23.30
C GLY A 92 14.93 15.85 23.81
N THR A 93 15.89 15.26 24.54
CA THR A 93 17.13 15.88 24.99
C THR A 93 18.34 15.07 24.55
N PRO A 94 19.38 15.70 23.95
CA PRO A 94 20.61 14.99 23.59
C PRO A 94 21.21 14.26 24.78
N THR A 95 21.62 13.03 24.62
CA THR A 95 22.15 12.16 25.66
C THR A 95 23.53 11.63 25.23
N GLU A 96 24.48 11.62 26.18
CA GLU A 96 25.82 11.10 25.98
C GLU A 96 25.81 9.56 25.93
N ILE A 97 26.29 9.00 24.81
CA ILE A 97 26.42 7.55 24.62
C ILE A 97 27.83 7.22 24.15
N GLY A 98 28.67 6.79 25.07
CA GLY A 98 30.11 6.67 24.83
C GLY A 98 30.73 8.05 24.63
N ASP A 99 31.40 8.27 23.50
CA ASP A 99 32.12 9.52 23.20
C ASP A 99 31.29 10.49 22.33
N SER A 100 29.99 10.27 22.18
CA SER A 100 29.11 11.08 21.32
C SER A 100 27.79 11.44 21.98
N SER A 101 27.33 12.68 21.76
CA SER A 101 25.98 13.13 22.12
C SER A 101 25.02 12.88 20.96
N THR A 102 23.89 12.25 21.23
CA THR A 102 22.90 11.93 20.19
C THR A 102 21.47 12.04 20.73
N GLN A 103 20.53 12.24 19.79
CA GLN A 103 19.09 12.15 20.03
C GLN A 103 18.44 10.95 19.33
N GLU A 104 19.19 10.21 18.50
CA GLU A 104 18.67 9.06 17.76
C GLU A 104 19.53 7.83 17.95
N ILE A 105 18.89 6.72 18.31
CA ILE A 105 19.56 5.44 18.52
C ILE A 105 18.71 4.35 17.84
N LEU A 106 19.33 3.55 17.02
CA LEU A 106 18.71 2.34 16.49
C LEU A 106 19.35 1.10 17.11
N PHE A 107 18.55 0.24 17.69
CA PHE A 107 18.97 -1.06 18.19
C PHE A 107 18.66 -2.12 17.13
N VAL A 108 19.68 -2.90 16.74
CA VAL A 108 19.57 -3.96 15.72
C VAL A 108 20.23 -5.24 16.21
N ARG A 109 19.88 -6.37 15.60
CA ARG A 109 20.57 -7.65 15.88
C ARG A 109 22.05 -7.56 15.58
N ASP A 110 22.86 -8.28 16.33
CA ASP A 110 24.27 -8.51 15.98
C ASP A 110 24.35 -9.41 14.74
N ARG A 111 25.41 -9.22 13.96
CA ARG A 111 25.71 -10.11 12.85
C ARG A 111 26.08 -11.49 13.37
N ASP A 112 25.31 -12.52 12.98
CA ASP A 112 25.58 -13.90 13.32
C ASP A 112 25.74 -14.72 12.04
N PRO A 113 26.94 -15.25 11.75
CA PRO A 113 27.20 -16.06 10.57
C PRO A 113 26.34 -17.35 10.50
N TYR A 114 25.93 -17.90 11.63
CA TYR A 114 25.05 -19.06 11.66
C TYR A 114 23.65 -18.72 11.14
N TYR A 115 23.06 -17.64 11.62
CA TYR A 115 21.75 -17.18 11.11
C TYR A 115 21.83 -16.71 9.67
N ALA A 116 22.97 -16.17 9.23
CA ALA A 116 23.15 -15.75 7.83
C ALA A 116 23.00 -16.91 6.83
N LEU A 117 23.26 -18.16 7.24
CA LEU A 117 23.04 -19.34 6.41
C LEU A 117 21.54 -19.64 6.18
N TRP A 118 20.68 -19.22 7.10
CA TRP A 118 19.25 -19.54 7.08
C TRP A 118 18.38 -18.36 6.63
N GLU A 119 18.72 -17.15 7.05
CA GLU A 119 17.89 -15.95 6.88
C GLU A 119 18.50 -14.93 5.90
N GLY A 120 19.72 -15.17 5.40
CA GLY A 120 20.48 -14.19 4.64
C GLY A 120 21.37 -13.32 5.52
N ASP A 121 22.07 -12.35 4.92
CA ASP A 121 23.02 -11.50 5.63
C ASP A 121 22.30 -10.53 6.58
N ILE A 122 22.63 -10.60 7.86
CA ILE A 122 22.20 -9.66 8.91
C ILE A 122 23.28 -8.58 9.02
N LYS A 123 22.89 -7.32 8.84
CA LYS A 123 23.86 -6.21 8.74
C LYS A 123 24.66 -5.98 10.03
N GLY A 124 24.00 -6.07 11.17
CA GLY A 124 24.57 -5.71 12.47
C GLY A 124 24.78 -4.20 12.66
N PRO A 125 25.19 -3.75 13.87
CA PRO A 125 25.23 -2.32 14.21
C PRO A 125 26.15 -1.47 13.32
N GLU A 126 27.37 -1.93 13.04
CA GLU A 126 28.35 -1.12 12.29
C GLU A 126 27.95 -0.86 10.84
N ALA A 127 27.48 -1.89 10.13
CA ALA A 127 27.02 -1.75 8.76
C ALA A 127 25.76 -0.90 8.69
N THR A 128 24.82 -1.12 9.62
CA THR A 128 23.59 -0.34 9.71
C THR A 128 23.87 1.14 9.95
N GLN A 129 24.76 1.49 10.88
CA GLN A 129 25.13 2.88 11.13
C GLN A 129 25.69 3.56 9.90
N ARG A 130 26.55 2.88 9.15
CA ARG A 130 27.16 3.41 7.93
C ARG A 130 26.14 3.59 6.79
N GLU A 131 25.20 2.63 6.64
CA GLU A 131 24.33 2.57 5.48
C GLU A 131 23.02 3.38 5.65
N PHE A 132 22.51 3.56 6.87
CA PHE A 132 21.20 4.18 7.13
C PHE A 132 21.28 5.59 7.72
N GLY A 133 22.46 6.16 7.88
CA GLY A 133 22.66 7.54 8.31
C GLY A 133 22.05 7.84 9.69
N ILE A 134 22.07 6.87 10.60
CA ILE A 134 21.63 7.01 11.99
C ILE A 134 22.83 7.31 12.85
N ASP A 135 22.71 8.32 13.72
CA ASP A 135 23.83 8.83 14.50
C ASP A 135 24.44 7.76 15.41
N LYS A 136 23.60 6.91 16.03
CA LYS A 136 24.05 5.81 16.87
C LYS A 136 23.29 4.54 16.60
N VAL A 137 24.02 3.45 16.34
CA VAL A 137 23.45 2.09 16.20
C VAL A 137 24.09 1.18 17.23
N LEU A 138 23.26 0.45 17.97
CA LEU A 138 23.68 -0.46 19.03
C LEU A 138 23.09 -1.86 18.82
N SER A 139 23.71 -2.86 19.45
CA SER A 139 23.13 -4.20 19.54
C SER A 139 21.85 -4.20 20.38
N THR A 140 20.85 -4.99 19.99
CA THR A 140 19.62 -5.24 20.80
C THR A 140 19.94 -5.75 22.20
N THR A 141 21.08 -6.41 22.41
CA THR A 141 21.57 -6.85 23.73
C THR A 141 21.78 -5.69 24.71
N ARG A 142 21.92 -4.46 24.19
CA ARG A 142 22.14 -3.25 24.98
C ARG A 142 20.82 -2.51 25.33
N PHE A 143 19.69 -2.91 24.77
CA PHE A 143 18.43 -2.13 24.87
C PHE A 143 17.94 -2.00 26.30
N SER A 144 17.81 -3.08 27.05
CA SER A 144 17.35 -3.05 28.47
C SER A 144 18.29 -2.21 29.36
N SER A 145 19.61 -2.40 29.25
CA SER A 145 20.58 -1.62 30.03
C SER A 145 20.58 -0.13 29.65
N PHE A 146 20.34 0.17 28.38
CA PHE A 146 20.18 1.56 27.92
C PHE A 146 18.94 2.21 28.56
N LEU A 147 17.78 1.55 28.50
CA LEU A 147 16.56 2.07 29.14
C LEU A 147 16.75 2.32 30.63
N SER A 148 17.38 1.39 31.34
CA SER A 148 17.68 1.54 32.79
C SER A 148 18.68 2.68 33.10
N SER A 149 19.43 3.14 32.12
CA SER A 149 20.36 4.28 32.28
C SER A 149 19.70 5.64 32.10
N LEU A 150 18.48 5.70 31.58
CA LEU A 150 17.76 6.93 31.33
C LEU A 150 17.23 7.50 32.67
N LEU A 151 17.51 8.79 32.92
CA LEU A 151 17.07 9.48 34.11
C LEU A 151 16.26 10.72 33.73
N GLY A 152 15.29 11.09 34.58
CA GLY A 152 14.54 12.33 34.45
C GLY A 152 13.59 12.35 33.23
N ILE A 153 13.13 11.21 32.77
CA ILE A 153 12.13 11.12 31.70
C ILE A 153 10.77 11.56 32.26
N ASN A 154 10.12 12.49 31.56
CA ASN A 154 8.80 13.01 31.92
C ASN A 154 7.70 12.46 31.05
N THR A 155 8.01 12.10 29.82
CA THR A 155 7.02 11.59 28.84
C THR A 155 7.63 10.48 27.98
N ILE A 156 6.86 9.42 27.81
CA ILE A 156 7.18 8.27 26.97
C ILE A 156 6.15 8.21 25.85
N TYR A 157 6.58 8.44 24.62
CA TYR A 157 5.76 8.33 23.41
C TYR A 157 6.02 7.01 22.70
N HIS A 158 4.96 6.31 22.33
CA HIS A 158 5.11 5.10 21.51
C HIS A 158 3.84 4.78 20.73
N PHE A 159 3.96 4.01 19.65
CA PHE A 159 2.81 3.38 18.98
C PHE A 159 2.27 2.24 19.85
N PRO A 160 0.98 1.85 19.70
CA PRO A 160 0.49 0.62 20.31
C PRO A 160 1.43 -0.54 20.04
N LEU A 161 1.78 -1.29 21.08
CA LEU A 161 2.67 -2.45 20.93
C LEU A 161 1.96 -3.58 20.20
N PHE A 162 2.72 -4.35 19.44
CA PHE A 162 2.20 -5.54 18.79
C PHE A 162 1.80 -6.58 19.84
N ASN A 163 0.60 -7.14 19.69
CA ASN A 163 0.05 -8.20 20.55
C ASN A 163 0.21 -9.61 19.97
N ASP A 164 0.74 -9.71 18.74
CA ASP A 164 0.96 -10.94 17.99
C ASP A 164 2.45 -11.31 17.88
N VAL A 165 3.28 -10.80 18.79
CA VAL A 165 4.70 -11.10 18.85
C VAL A 165 4.91 -12.46 19.51
N ARG A 166 5.57 -13.37 18.78
CA ARG A 166 5.90 -14.71 19.29
C ARG A 166 7.13 -14.62 20.19
N ASP A 167 7.03 -15.23 21.39
CA ASP A 167 8.18 -15.50 22.24
C ASP A 167 9.05 -16.62 21.59
N GLN A 168 10.24 -16.24 21.16
CA GLN A 168 11.23 -17.18 20.67
C GLN A 168 12.25 -17.47 21.78
N SER A 169 11.90 -18.36 22.68
CA SER A 169 12.67 -18.66 23.91
C SER A 169 14.16 -18.95 23.71
N ARG A 170 14.64 -19.12 22.49
CA ARG A 170 16.05 -19.31 22.13
C ARG A 170 16.78 -18.01 21.82
N ASN A 171 16.08 -16.89 21.69
CA ASN A 171 16.65 -15.59 21.39
C ASN A 171 16.22 -14.56 22.45
N ALA A 172 17.06 -14.36 23.44
CA ALA A 172 16.79 -13.44 24.55
C ALA A 172 16.74 -11.95 24.14
N PHE A 173 16.95 -11.62 22.88
CA PHE A 173 17.00 -10.25 22.36
C PHE A 173 16.16 -10.08 21.10
N ASP A 174 15.15 -10.93 20.94
CA ASP A 174 14.13 -10.81 19.90
C ASP A 174 13.12 -9.69 20.22
N LEU A 175 12.19 -9.46 19.31
CA LEU A 175 11.19 -8.39 19.47
C LEU A 175 10.33 -8.59 20.74
N PHE A 176 10.04 -9.83 21.12
CA PHE A 176 9.29 -10.11 22.34
C PHE A 176 10.05 -9.65 23.57
N ALA A 177 11.31 -10.04 23.72
CA ALA A 177 12.15 -9.63 24.83
C ALA A 177 12.36 -8.09 24.87
N LEU A 178 12.49 -7.45 23.70
CA LEU A 178 12.59 -6.00 23.61
C LEU A 178 11.31 -5.30 24.08
N GLN A 179 10.12 -5.82 23.73
CA GLN A 179 8.85 -5.29 24.22
C GLN A 179 8.65 -5.53 25.72
N VAL A 180 9.08 -6.68 26.23
CA VAL A 180 9.07 -6.96 27.67
C VAL A 180 9.94 -5.96 28.43
N ALA A 181 11.19 -5.75 28.00
CA ALA A 181 12.10 -4.78 28.61
C ALA A 181 11.54 -3.35 28.57
N PHE A 182 10.85 -2.98 27.50
CA PHE A 182 10.21 -1.66 27.40
C PHE A 182 9.00 -1.54 28.34
N ASN A 183 8.17 -2.57 28.46
CA ASN A 183 7.04 -2.59 29.39
C ASN A 183 7.54 -2.50 30.86
N GLU A 184 8.59 -3.21 31.22
CA GLU A 184 9.23 -3.14 32.52
C GLU A 184 9.74 -1.71 32.81
N PHE A 185 10.43 -1.10 31.83
CA PHE A 185 10.87 0.29 31.94
C PHE A 185 9.70 1.25 32.17
N MET A 186 8.63 1.18 31.38
CA MET A 186 7.44 2.03 31.57
C MET A 186 6.83 1.84 32.96
N PHE A 187 6.72 0.60 33.41
CA PHE A 187 6.21 0.29 34.75
C PHE A 187 7.10 0.91 35.83
N GLU A 188 8.41 0.75 35.77
CA GLU A 188 9.36 1.31 36.72
C GLU A 188 9.26 2.85 36.75
N GLN A 189 9.21 3.53 35.60
CA GLN A 189 9.09 4.97 35.52
C GLN A 189 7.80 5.48 36.20
N THR A 190 6.71 4.76 36.09
CA THR A 190 5.43 5.11 36.73
C THR A 190 5.45 4.86 38.25
N GLN A 191 6.25 3.91 38.75
CA GLN A 191 6.36 3.62 40.19
C GLN A 191 7.36 4.52 40.92
N LEU A 192 8.43 4.96 40.24
CA LEU A 192 9.45 5.83 40.79
C LEU A 192 8.97 7.29 40.98
N SER A 193 7.89 7.67 40.33
CA SER A 193 7.25 8.99 40.48
C SER A 193 6.64 9.12 41.88
N LYS A 194 7.24 9.97 42.74
CA LYS A 194 6.63 10.30 44.04
C LYS A 194 5.36 11.13 43.84
N PRO A 195 4.35 11.03 44.74
CA PRO A 195 3.10 11.78 44.60
C PRO A 195 3.24 13.30 44.53
N GLU A 196 4.39 13.85 44.90
CA GLU A 196 4.70 15.29 44.93
C GLU A 196 5.52 15.77 43.70
N ASP A 197 6.12 14.83 42.91
CA ASP A 197 6.83 15.11 41.68
C ASP A 197 5.97 14.69 40.47
N SER A 198 6.10 15.40 39.35
CA SER A 198 5.36 15.15 38.11
C SER A 198 5.38 13.68 37.72
N THR A 199 4.21 13.06 37.66
CA THR A 199 4.05 11.66 37.17
C THR A 199 4.52 11.56 35.73
N VAL A 200 5.30 10.50 35.40
CA VAL A 200 5.69 10.22 34.02
C VAL A 200 4.43 9.92 33.20
N THR A 201 4.28 10.61 32.07
CA THR A 201 3.17 10.40 31.14
C THR A 201 3.56 9.37 30.08
N ILE A 202 2.71 8.37 29.89
CA ILE A 202 2.80 7.45 28.75
C ILE A 202 1.75 7.88 27.73
N ASP A 203 2.17 8.15 26.50
CA ASP A 203 1.32 8.70 25.45
C ASP A 203 1.44 7.84 24.16
N GLN A 204 0.28 7.41 23.64
CA GLN A 204 0.15 6.60 22.42
C GLN A 204 -0.57 7.34 21.28
N GLU A 205 -0.80 8.66 21.42
CA GLU A 205 -1.56 9.43 20.44
C GLU A 205 -0.69 10.48 19.73
N VAL A 206 0.19 11.16 20.47
CA VAL A 206 0.99 12.26 19.94
C VAL A 206 1.96 11.77 18.86
N LEU A 207 2.74 10.71 19.12
CA LEU A 207 3.68 10.18 18.13
C LEU A 207 2.98 9.66 16.87
N PRO A 208 1.91 8.85 16.94
CA PRO A 208 1.09 8.49 15.77
C PRO A 208 0.56 9.70 15.01
N SER A 209 0.08 10.73 15.70
CA SER A 209 -0.43 11.96 15.07
C SER A 209 0.68 12.72 14.32
N ILE A 210 1.87 12.85 14.93
CA ILE A 210 3.02 13.49 14.27
C ILE A 210 3.40 12.72 13.00
N VAL A 211 3.61 11.41 13.10
CA VAL A 211 4.02 10.58 11.96
C VAL A 211 2.93 10.52 10.91
N GLY A 212 1.66 10.39 11.30
CA GLY A 212 0.51 10.41 10.40
C GLY A 212 0.43 11.72 9.60
N SER A 213 0.64 12.86 10.25
CA SER A 213 0.66 14.16 9.56
C SER A 213 1.81 14.30 8.56
N LEU A 214 2.95 13.66 8.81
CA LEU A 214 4.08 13.63 7.88
C LEU A 214 3.81 12.69 6.70
N ARG A 215 3.19 11.54 6.94
CA ARG A 215 2.83 10.56 5.90
C ARG A 215 1.71 11.02 4.99
N GLU A 216 0.80 11.88 5.47
CA GLU A 216 -0.28 12.46 4.67
C GLU A 216 0.26 13.23 3.47
N ILE A 217 1.31 14.04 3.66
CA ILE A 217 1.89 14.89 2.61
C ILE A 217 3.12 14.21 2.03
N LYS A 218 2.98 13.66 0.84
CA LYS A 218 4.03 12.90 0.17
C LYS A 218 5.11 13.82 -0.40
N THR A 219 6.36 13.43 -0.24
CA THR A 219 7.48 14.03 -0.96
C THR A 219 7.49 13.63 -2.43
N GLU A 220 8.30 14.29 -3.24
CA GLU A 220 8.48 13.91 -4.65
C GLU A 220 9.02 12.47 -4.80
N GLN A 221 9.90 12.03 -3.89
CA GLN A 221 10.42 10.64 -3.88
C GLN A 221 9.30 9.64 -3.61
N GLU A 222 8.44 9.89 -2.62
CA GLU A 222 7.28 9.03 -2.32
C GLU A 222 6.28 8.99 -3.48
N ILE A 223 5.98 10.14 -4.08
CA ILE A 223 5.08 10.22 -5.25
C ILE A 223 5.66 9.43 -6.44
N ALA A 224 6.98 9.47 -6.65
CA ALA A 224 7.62 8.70 -7.71
C ALA A 224 7.48 7.19 -7.50
N ILE A 225 7.61 6.71 -6.26
CA ILE A 225 7.43 5.29 -5.90
C ILE A 225 5.95 4.89 -6.05
N LEU A 226 5.02 5.70 -5.53
CA LEU A 226 3.58 5.46 -5.68
C LEU A 226 3.17 5.35 -7.15
N LYS A 227 3.67 6.25 -8.01
CA LYS A 227 3.41 6.17 -9.46
C LYS A 227 3.85 4.83 -10.07
N GLN A 228 4.95 4.23 -9.59
CA GLN A 228 5.38 2.90 -10.06
C GLN A 228 4.41 1.81 -9.59
N ALA A 229 4.02 1.81 -8.31
CA ALA A 229 3.05 0.85 -7.77
C ALA A 229 1.71 0.94 -8.51
N VAL A 230 1.21 2.16 -8.72
CA VAL A 230 -0.04 2.42 -9.45
C VAL A 230 0.05 2.00 -10.92
N ALA A 231 1.19 2.27 -11.58
CA ALA A 231 1.39 1.84 -12.97
C ALA A 231 1.40 0.30 -13.10
N MET A 232 2.03 -0.41 -12.15
CA MET A 232 2.01 -1.88 -12.11
C MET A 232 0.58 -2.40 -11.95
N SER A 233 -0.22 -1.80 -11.08
CA SER A 233 -1.62 -2.16 -10.86
C SER A 233 -2.47 -1.89 -12.10
N ALA A 234 -2.28 -0.74 -12.75
CA ALA A 234 -2.97 -0.41 -13.99
C ALA A 234 -2.62 -1.37 -15.14
N ILE A 235 -1.35 -1.78 -15.27
CA ILE A 235 -0.95 -2.80 -16.25
C ILE A 235 -1.59 -4.14 -15.89
N GLY A 236 -1.64 -4.53 -14.61
CA GLY A 236 -2.34 -5.73 -14.15
C GLY A 236 -3.80 -5.74 -14.59
N GLN A 237 -4.53 -4.64 -14.39
CA GLN A 237 -5.91 -4.48 -14.84
C GLN A 237 -6.04 -4.62 -16.37
N ILE A 238 -5.13 -4.02 -17.14
CA ILE A 238 -5.12 -4.13 -18.62
C ILE A 238 -4.90 -5.57 -19.06
N GLU A 239 -3.92 -6.27 -18.49
CA GLU A 239 -3.62 -7.65 -18.90
C GLU A 239 -4.74 -8.62 -18.51
N VAL A 240 -5.42 -8.39 -17.38
CA VAL A 240 -6.62 -9.15 -17.04
C VAL A 240 -7.79 -8.84 -17.99
N MET A 241 -7.99 -7.57 -18.38
CA MET A 241 -9.01 -7.25 -19.40
C MET A 241 -8.78 -8.00 -20.70
N ARG A 242 -7.52 -8.19 -21.11
CA ARG A 242 -7.17 -8.92 -22.34
C ARG A 242 -7.31 -10.44 -22.22
N ALA A 243 -7.15 -10.97 -21.00
CA ALA A 243 -7.17 -12.41 -20.74
C ALA A 243 -8.54 -12.94 -20.29
N ILE A 244 -9.50 -12.08 -19.94
CA ILE A 244 -10.76 -12.52 -19.35
C ILE A 244 -11.65 -13.22 -20.37
N HIS A 245 -12.26 -14.33 -19.93
CA HIS A 245 -13.29 -15.07 -20.67
C HIS A 245 -14.20 -15.83 -19.69
N PRO A 246 -15.40 -16.29 -20.10
CA PRO A 246 -16.36 -16.90 -19.17
C PRO A 246 -15.89 -18.14 -18.41
N GLU A 247 -14.96 -18.91 -18.98
CA GLU A 247 -14.44 -20.15 -18.39
C GLU A 247 -13.28 -19.93 -17.43
N ILE A 248 -12.73 -18.70 -17.32
CA ILE A 248 -11.64 -18.37 -16.42
C ILE A 248 -12.11 -18.37 -14.96
N SER A 249 -11.24 -18.76 -14.03
CA SER A 249 -11.53 -18.71 -12.59
C SER A 249 -11.15 -17.36 -11.96
N GLU A 250 -11.74 -17.03 -10.81
CA GLU A 250 -11.35 -15.87 -10.01
C GLU A 250 -9.86 -15.95 -9.59
N ARG A 251 -9.34 -17.17 -9.32
CA ARG A 251 -7.93 -17.37 -8.96
C ARG A 251 -6.96 -17.18 -10.11
N GLU A 252 -7.33 -17.55 -11.34
CA GLU A 252 -6.51 -17.26 -12.52
C GLU A 252 -6.40 -15.75 -12.75
N LEU A 253 -7.51 -15.01 -12.62
CA LEU A 253 -7.51 -13.55 -12.71
C LEU A 253 -6.62 -12.92 -11.62
N GLN A 254 -6.71 -13.40 -10.38
CA GLN A 254 -5.79 -13.02 -9.31
C GLN A 254 -4.34 -13.31 -9.69
N GLY A 255 -4.06 -14.51 -10.19
CA GLY A 255 -2.72 -14.95 -10.58
C GLY A 255 -2.11 -14.08 -11.68
N ILE A 256 -2.92 -13.61 -12.65
CA ILE A 256 -2.48 -12.70 -13.72
C ILE A 256 -2.05 -11.35 -13.13
N HIS A 257 -2.86 -10.74 -12.26
CA HIS A 257 -2.48 -9.50 -11.58
C HIS A 257 -1.16 -9.65 -10.83
N GLU A 258 -1.05 -10.67 -9.97
CA GLU A 258 0.12 -10.88 -9.12
C GLU A 258 1.37 -11.25 -9.93
N PHE A 259 1.22 -11.97 -11.06
CA PHE A 259 2.32 -12.21 -12.01
C PHE A 259 2.84 -10.90 -12.60
N VAL A 260 1.96 -10.01 -13.05
CA VAL A 260 2.33 -8.70 -13.58
C VAL A 260 3.08 -7.88 -12.52
N PHE A 261 2.58 -7.82 -11.30
CA PHE A 261 3.22 -7.10 -10.21
C PHE A 261 4.65 -7.59 -9.96
N LYS A 262 4.83 -8.91 -9.84
CA LYS A 262 6.14 -9.53 -9.64
C LYS A 262 7.08 -9.33 -10.83
N LYS A 263 6.57 -9.37 -12.06
CA LYS A 263 7.36 -9.12 -13.27
C LYS A 263 7.99 -7.73 -13.28
N TYR A 264 7.30 -6.74 -12.73
CA TYR A 264 7.79 -5.35 -12.65
C TYR A 264 8.50 -5.03 -11.33
N GLY A 265 8.69 -6.01 -10.43
CA GLY A 265 9.52 -5.87 -9.24
C GLY A 265 8.76 -5.53 -7.96
N ALA A 266 7.44 -5.63 -7.93
CA ALA A 266 6.67 -5.57 -6.69
C ALA A 266 7.05 -6.74 -5.77
N LYS A 267 7.37 -6.43 -4.52
CA LYS A 267 7.75 -7.44 -3.52
C LYS A 267 6.51 -8.19 -3.02
N HIS A 268 5.42 -7.48 -2.78
CA HIS A 268 4.17 -7.99 -2.25
C HIS A 268 2.98 -7.41 -3.03
N VAL A 269 1.79 -7.91 -2.73
CA VAL A 269 0.53 -7.19 -2.93
C VAL A 269 0.32 -6.24 -1.76
N GLY A 270 -0.28 -5.09 -1.96
CA GLY A 270 -0.56 -4.12 -0.90
C GLY A 270 -1.59 -4.62 0.12
N TYR A 271 -2.49 -5.48 -0.35
CA TYR A 271 -3.54 -6.18 0.39
C TYR A 271 -3.96 -7.44 -0.36
N PRO A 272 -4.64 -8.40 0.28
CA PRO A 272 -5.14 -9.59 -0.41
C PRO A 272 -6.05 -9.21 -1.60
N SER A 273 -5.68 -9.65 -2.80
CA SER A 273 -6.41 -9.34 -4.04
C SER A 273 -7.88 -9.77 -3.96
N ILE A 274 -8.79 -8.87 -4.28
CA ILE A 274 -10.23 -9.07 -4.33
C ILE A 274 -10.63 -9.32 -5.79
N VAL A 275 -11.18 -10.50 -6.08
CA VAL A 275 -11.68 -10.86 -7.41
C VAL A 275 -13.04 -11.53 -7.25
N GLY A 276 -14.13 -10.79 -7.47
CA GLY A 276 -15.49 -11.26 -7.23
C GLY A 276 -16.36 -11.23 -8.47
N ALA A 277 -16.80 -12.39 -8.94
CA ALA A 277 -17.74 -12.53 -10.06
C ALA A 277 -19.19 -12.47 -9.58
N GLY A 278 -20.03 -11.68 -10.24
CA GLY A 278 -21.47 -11.56 -9.96
C GLY A 278 -21.76 -11.25 -8.49
N ALA A 279 -22.47 -12.15 -7.80
CA ALA A 279 -22.85 -11.97 -6.40
C ALA A 279 -21.65 -11.89 -5.44
N HIS A 280 -20.51 -12.49 -5.77
CA HIS A 280 -19.27 -12.37 -4.98
C HIS A 280 -18.77 -10.92 -4.95
N GLY A 281 -18.93 -10.16 -6.04
CA GLY A 281 -18.60 -8.74 -6.08
C GLY A 281 -19.44 -7.88 -5.13
N CYS A 282 -20.57 -8.39 -4.59
CA CYS A 282 -21.34 -7.71 -3.56
C CYS A 282 -20.74 -7.82 -2.15
N VAL A 283 -19.70 -8.65 -1.95
CA VAL A 283 -18.94 -8.76 -0.71
C VAL A 283 -17.72 -7.86 -0.81
N LEU A 284 -17.70 -6.76 -0.06
CA LEU A 284 -16.74 -5.66 -0.24
C LEU A 284 -15.28 -6.10 -0.20
N HIS A 285 -14.90 -6.99 0.73
CA HIS A 285 -13.55 -7.56 0.88
C HIS A 285 -13.57 -9.07 0.58
N TYR A 286 -14.03 -9.43 -0.62
CA TYR A 286 -14.07 -10.82 -1.06
C TYR A 286 -12.70 -11.30 -1.52
N THR A 287 -11.94 -11.89 -0.62
CA THR A 287 -10.58 -12.40 -0.87
C THR A 287 -10.50 -13.92 -1.06
N ALA A 288 -11.63 -14.61 -0.98
CA ALA A 288 -11.66 -16.08 -1.12
C ALA A 288 -11.40 -16.53 -2.56
N ASN A 289 -11.87 -15.77 -3.56
CA ASN A 289 -11.64 -15.96 -4.99
C ASN A 289 -11.88 -17.42 -5.41
N THR A 290 -13.10 -17.94 -5.17
CA THR A 290 -13.37 -19.39 -5.23
C THR A 290 -14.17 -19.85 -6.44
N SER A 291 -14.70 -18.94 -7.29
CA SER A 291 -15.39 -19.37 -8.50
C SER A 291 -14.40 -20.04 -9.46
N GLU A 292 -14.70 -21.29 -9.83
CA GLU A 292 -13.92 -22.04 -10.81
C GLU A 292 -14.12 -21.52 -12.24
N GLN A 293 -15.27 -20.90 -12.51
CA GLN A 293 -15.60 -20.22 -13.75
C GLN A 293 -16.42 -18.98 -13.43
N VAL A 294 -16.02 -17.82 -13.96
CA VAL A 294 -16.72 -16.56 -13.72
C VAL A 294 -18.02 -16.45 -14.53
N GLY A 295 -18.20 -17.25 -15.58
CA GLY A 295 -19.38 -17.23 -16.42
C GLY A 295 -19.57 -15.90 -17.15
N ASN A 296 -20.78 -15.64 -17.64
CA ASN A 296 -21.12 -14.38 -18.32
C ASN A 296 -21.49 -13.27 -17.32
N GLN A 297 -20.67 -13.10 -16.26
CA GLN A 297 -20.94 -12.15 -15.17
C GLN A 297 -20.02 -10.93 -15.24
N LEU A 298 -20.36 -9.89 -14.52
CA LEU A 298 -19.39 -8.84 -14.15
C LEU A 298 -18.39 -9.43 -13.16
N VAL A 299 -17.13 -9.06 -13.31
CA VAL A 299 -16.06 -9.37 -12.35
C VAL A 299 -15.53 -8.06 -11.81
N LEU A 300 -15.70 -7.86 -10.51
CA LEU A 300 -15.10 -6.77 -9.76
C LEU A 300 -13.73 -7.21 -9.29
N MET A 301 -12.70 -6.43 -9.62
CA MET A 301 -11.31 -6.71 -9.26
C MET A 301 -10.70 -5.48 -8.60
N ASP A 302 -10.34 -5.64 -7.35
CA ASP A 302 -9.76 -4.61 -6.49
C ASP A 302 -8.38 -5.11 -6.04
N VAL A 303 -7.33 -4.48 -6.57
CA VAL A 303 -5.97 -4.98 -6.50
C VAL A 303 -4.95 -3.85 -6.44
N GLY A 304 -3.92 -4.02 -5.62
CA GLY A 304 -2.82 -3.08 -5.49
C GLY A 304 -1.47 -3.76 -5.44
N ALA A 305 -0.52 -3.29 -6.26
CA ALA A 305 0.88 -3.69 -6.16
C ALA A 305 1.56 -2.94 -5.02
N GLU A 306 2.43 -3.61 -4.24
CA GLU A 306 3.32 -2.97 -3.30
C GLU A 306 4.73 -2.89 -3.90
N PHE A 307 5.20 -1.67 -4.13
CA PHE A 307 6.54 -1.40 -4.64
C PHE A 307 7.30 -0.49 -3.66
N GLN A 308 8.49 -0.91 -3.24
CA GLN A 308 9.31 -0.19 -2.25
C GLN A 308 8.52 0.18 -0.96
N ASN A 309 7.68 -0.75 -0.49
CA ASN A 309 6.74 -0.63 0.63
C ASN A 309 5.58 0.37 0.43
N TYR A 310 5.44 1.01 -0.72
CA TYR A 310 4.29 1.84 -1.07
C TYR A 310 3.28 1.00 -1.85
N THR A 311 2.01 1.10 -1.48
CA THR A 311 0.92 0.35 -2.11
C THR A 311 0.09 1.25 -3.02
N ALA A 312 -0.43 0.65 -4.10
CA ALA A 312 -1.49 1.21 -4.93
C ALA A 312 -2.83 0.62 -4.56
N ASP A 313 -3.92 1.22 -5.06
CA ASP A 313 -5.28 0.75 -4.90
C ASP A 313 -6.11 1.05 -6.15
N VAL A 314 -6.43 0.01 -6.94
CA VAL A 314 -7.09 0.20 -8.25
C VAL A 314 -8.18 -0.84 -8.46
N THR A 315 -9.43 -0.40 -8.43
CA THR A 315 -10.57 -1.27 -8.76
C THR A 315 -11.07 -1.04 -10.18
N ARG A 316 -11.34 -2.14 -10.88
CA ARG A 316 -12.12 -2.18 -12.12
C ARG A 316 -13.19 -3.27 -12.05
N THR A 317 -14.33 -3.01 -12.69
CA THR A 317 -15.39 -4.00 -12.88
C THR A 317 -15.64 -4.18 -14.37
N ILE A 318 -15.53 -5.41 -14.87
CA ILE A 318 -15.58 -5.71 -16.30
C ILE A 318 -16.49 -6.91 -16.61
N PRO A 319 -17.11 -7.00 -17.80
CA PRO A 319 -17.91 -8.16 -18.22
C PRO A 319 -17.02 -9.29 -18.72
N ALA A 320 -17.13 -10.48 -18.16
CA ALA A 320 -16.30 -11.62 -18.53
C ALA A 320 -16.55 -12.12 -19.98
N ASN A 321 -17.73 -11.85 -20.53
CA ASN A 321 -18.08 -12.18 -21.93
C ASN A 321 -17.76 -11.06 -22.93
N GLY A 322 -17.08 -10.01 -22.49
CA GLY A 322 -16.62 -8.91 -23.34
C GLY A 322 -17.62 -7.78 -23.57
N THR A 323 -18.86 -7.87 -23.10
CA THR A 323 -19.90 -6.87 -23.39
C THR A 323 -20.82 -6.64 -22.19
N PHE A 324 -21.03 -5.40 -21.80
CA PHE A 324 -21.99 -5.04 -20.75
C PHE A 324 -23.43 -5.24 -21.23
N THR A 325 -24.29 -5.81 -20.39
CA THR A 325 -25.74 -5.73 -20.63
C THR A 325 -26.24 -4.31 -20.45
N LYS A 326 -27.47 -4.03 -20.87
CA LYS A 326 -28.08 -2.70 -20.68
C LYS A 326 -28.12 -2.31 -19.21
N GLU A 327 -28.57 -3.20 -18.34
CA GLU A 327 -28.70 -2.99 -16.91
C GLU A 327 -27.33 -2.79 -16.25
N GLN A 328 -26.34 -3.58 -16.62
CA GLN A 328 -24.95 -3.44 -16.16
C GLN A 328 -24.36 -2.08 -16.58
N ALA A 329 -24.58 -1.67 -17.83
CA ALA A 329 -24.10 -0.40 -18.36
C ALA A 329 -24.76 0.81 -17.67
N GLU A 330 -26.05 0.73 -17.33
CA GLU A 330 -26.77 1.80 -16.60
C GLU A 330 -26.15 2.01 -15.21
N ILE A 331 -25.92 0.94 -14.43
CA ILE A 331 -25.25 1.04 -13.10
C ILE A 331 -23.79 1.43 -13.23
N TYR A 332 -23.06 0.87 -14.22
CA TYR A 332 -21.66 1.19 -14.44
C TYR A 332 -21.44 2.68 -14.73
N ASN A 333 -22.23 3.23 -15.65
CA ASN A 333 -22.14 4.65 -16.00
C ASN A 333 -22.52 5.56 -14.82
N LEU A 334 -23.45 5.12 -13.96
CA LEU A 334 -23.80 5.85 -12.73
C LEU A 334 -22.62 5.90 -11.76
N VAL A 335 -21.95 4.76 -11.53
CA VAL A 335 -20.74 4.70 -10.68
C VAL A 335 -19.60 5.52 -11.28
N LEU A 336 -19.37 5.45 -12.59
CA LEU A 336 -18.37 6.26 -13.28
C LEU A 336 -18.64 7.76 -13.17
N ALA A 337 -19.92 8.17 -13.29
CA ALA A 337 -20.33 9.56 -13.10
C ALA A 337 -20.08 10.03 -11.65
N ALA A 338 -20.36 9.17 -10.67
CA ALA A 338 -20.10 9.45 -9.26
C ALA A 338 -18.60 9.58 -8.98
N GLN A 339 -17.77 8.69 -9.55
CA GLN A 339 -16.32 8.75 -9.43
C GLN A 339 -15.76 10.03 -10.04
N ASN A 340 -16.17 10.38 -11.25
CA ASN A 340 -15.73 11.62 -11.90
C ASN A 340 -16.12 12.87 -11.10
N ALA A 341 -17.30 12.87 -10.46
CA ALA A 341 -17.72 13.95 -9.58
C ALA A 341 -16.85 14.00 -8.30
N GLY A 342 -16.54 12.85 -7.70
CA GLY A 342 -15.64 12.73 -6.56
C GLY A 342 -14.23 13.22 -6.88
N ILE A 343 -13.63 12.76 -7.99
CA ILE A 343 -12.31 13.21 -8.45
C ILE A 343 -12.32 14.73 -8.64
N LYS A 344 -13.33 15.29 -9.29
CA LYS A 344 -13.44 16.74 -9.51
C LYS A 344 -13.53 17.53 -8.20
N ALA A 345 -14.11 16.96 -7.14
CA ALA A 345 -14.20 17.58 -5.83
C ALA A 345 -12.90 17.45 -5.00
N SER A 346 -11.97 16.60 -5.41
CA SER A 346 -10.70 16.31 -4.71
C SER A 346 -9.66 17.39 -5.03
N VAL A 347 -9.85 18.60 -4.50
CA VAL A 347 -8.97 19.76 -4.75
C VAL A 347 -8.37 20.27 -3.44
N VAL A 348 -7.26 20.99 -3.52
CA VAL A 348 -6.64 21.63 -2.34
C VAL A 348 -7.65 22.50 -1.58
N GLY A 349 -7.74 22.30 -0.28
CA GLY A 349 -8.66 23.03 0.62
C GLY A 349 -10.06 22.47 0.70
N ALA A 350 -10.45 21.50 -0.15
CA ALA A 350 -11.72 20.80 0.00
C ALA A 350 -11.72 19.94 1.29
N SER A 351 -12.88 19.76 1.89
CA SER A 351 -13.00 18.80 3.00
C SER A 351 -12.69 17.39 2.52
N PHE A 352 -12.02 16.58 3.34
CA PHE A 352 -11.77 15.17 3.06
C PHE A 352 -13.08 14.39 2.73
N SER A 353 -14.21 14.81 3.28
CA SER A 353 -15.51 14.20 3.02
C SER A 353 -16.21 14.69 1.73
N ASP A 354 -15.69 15.72 1.06
CA ASP A 354 -16.34 16.27 -0.13
C ASP A 354 -16.45 15.30 -1.31
N PRO A 355 -15.40 14.52 -1.65
CA PRO A 355 -15.49 13.48 -2.70
C PRO A 355 -16.63 12.50 -2.43
N HIS A 356 -16.76 12.01 -1.18
CA HIS A 356 -17.84 11.11 -0.79
C HIS A 356 -19.22 11.79 -0.89
N ARG A 357 -19.36 13.01 -0.38
CA ARG A 357 -20.65 13.73 -0.39
C ARG A 357 -21.17 13.93 -1.81
N VAL A 358 -20.28 14.29 -2.77
CA VAL A 358 -20.68 14.50 -4.17
C VAL A 358 -20.99 13.18 -4.85
N ALA A 359 -20.14 12.16 -4.70
CA ALA A 359 -20.34 10.83 -5.28
C ALA A 359 -21.65 10.21 -4.79
N ARG A 360 -21.91 10.29 -3.48
CA ARG A 360 -23.17 9.82 -2.87
C ARG A 360 -24.39 10.52 -3.42
N SER A 361 -24.32 11.83 -3.65
CA SER A 361 -25.43 12.59 -4.25
C SER A 361 -25.75 12.14 -5.68
N VAL A 362 -24.72 11.88 -6.49
CA VAL A 362 -24.88 11.35 -7.86
C VAL A 362 -25.52 9.96 -7.83
N ILE A 363 -25.01 9.06 -6.97
CA ILE A 363 -25.55 7.70 -6.82
C ILE A 363 -27.01 7.75 -6.35
N GLN A 364 -27.32 8.59 -5.36
CA GLN A 364 -28.69 8.75 -4.84
C GLN A 364 -29.65 9.13 -5.96
N GLN A 365 -29.32 10.18 -6.73
CA GLN A 365 -30.16 10.61 -7.82
C GLN A 365 -30.35 9.51 -8.85
N GLY A 366 -29.27 8.87 -9.29
CA GLY A 366 -29.36 7.83 -10.31
C GLY A 366 -30.13 6.58 -9.85
N LEU A 367 -29.95 6.13 -8.61
CA LEU A 367 -30.72 5.00 -8.07
C LEU A 367 -32.22 5.33 -7.96
N THR A 368 -32.55 6.58 -7.62
CA THR A 368 -33.94 7.05 -7.62
C THR A 368 -34.53 7.09 -9.06
N ASP A 369 -33.78 7.61 -10.03
CA ASP A 369 -34.21 7.69 -11.43
C ASP A 369 -34.40 6.30 -12.07
N LEU A 370 -33.61 5.31 -11.63
CA LEU A 370 -33.70 3.89 -12.04
C LEU A 370 -34.82 3.13 -11.28
N GLY A 371 -35.46 3.73 -10.27
CA GLY A 371 -36.48 3.11 -9.44
C GLY A 371 -35.95 1.99 -8.53
N ILE A 372 -34.65 2.04 -8.15
CA ILE A 372 -34.02 1.10 -7.26
C ILE A 372 -34.25 1.50 -5.80
N ILE A 373 -34.32 2.79 -5.51
CA ILE A 373 -34.65 3.35 -4.20
C ILE A 373 -35.80 4.34 -4.30
N GLU A 374 -36.57 4.49 -3.22
CA GLU A 374 -37.64 5.45 -3.08
C GLU A 374 -37.26 6.66 -2.20
N SER A 375 -36.26 6.49 -1.34
CA SER A 375 -35.81 7.51 -0.39
C SER A 375 -34.29 7.64 -0.32
N ALA A 376 -33.80 8.80 0.15
CA ALA A 376 -32.39 9.10 0.29
C ALA A 376 -31.68 8.22 1.34
N GLU A 377 -32.42 7.72 2.33
CA GLU A 377 -31.94 6.87 3.40
C GLU A 377 -31.52 5.50 2.87
N GLU A 378 -32.19 5.02 1.80
CA GLU A 378 -31.95 3.71 1.19
C GLU A 378 -30.64 3.63 0.41
N VAL A 379 -30.02 4.76 0.04
CA VAL A 379 -28.72 4.79 -0.66
C VAL A 379 -27.69 3.94 0.06
N ARG A 380 -27.68 3.96 1.41
CA ARG A 380 -26.70 3.21 2.21
C ARG A 380 -26.85 1.68 2.06
N THR A 381 -27.99 1.20 1.62
CA THR A 381 -28.21 -0.23 1.33
C THR A 381 -27.37 -0.69 0.14
N TYR A 382 -27.16 0.19 -0.85
CA TYR A 382 -26.48 -0.12 -2.10
C TYR A 382 -25.10 0.53 -2.22
N PHE A 383 -24.82 1.56 -1.42
CA PHE A 383 -23.50 2.21 -1.31
C PHE A 383 -23.14 2.40 0.17
N PRO A 384 -22.63 1.35 0.83
CA PRO A 384 -22.47 1.32 2.29
C PRO A 384 -21.14 1.89 2.82
N HIS A 385 -20.14 2.16 1.98
CA HIS A 385 -18.79 2.55 2.38
C HIS A 385 -18.44 4.01 2.05
N GLY A 386 -17.28 4.47 2.52
CA GLY A 386 -16.68 5.75 2.14
C GLY A 386 -16.20 5.74 0.69
N THR A 387 -15.82 6.90 0.18
CA THR A 387 -15.32 7.02 -1.20
C THR A 387 -13.81 7.24 -1.24
N SER A 388 -13.18 7.52 -0.10
CA SER A 388 -11.77 7.90 -0.08
C SER A 388 -11.10 7.54 1.23
N HIS A 389 -9.84 7.12 1.14
CA HIS A 389 -8.86 7.05 2.21
C HIS A 389 -7.52 7.56 1.69
N TYR A 390 -6.59 7.90 2.58
CA TYR A 390 -5.21 8.15 2.18
C TYR A 390 -4.54 6.83 1.79
N ILE A 391 -3.57 6.91 0.88
CA ILE A 391 -2.77 5.76 0.43
C ILE A 391 -1.28 6.11 0.49
N GLY A 392 -0.44 5.13 0.79
CA GLY A 392 1.00 5.32 0.94
C GLY A 392 1.73 4.04 1.31
N LEU A 393 2.39 4.03 2.46
CA LEU A 393 3.03 2.83 3.03
C LEU A 393 2.01 1.82 3.59
N ASP A 394 0.81 2.26 3.83
CA ASP A 394 -0.36 1.41 4.09
C ASP A 394 -1.41 1.69 3.02
N VAL A 395 -2.25 0.68 2.69
CA VAL A 395 -3.41 0.89 1.83
C VAL A 395 -4.36 1.92 2.46
N HIS A 396 -4.62 1.79 3.76
CA HIS A 396 -5.30 2.82 4.56
C HIS A 396 -4.25 3.63 5.33
N ASP A 397 -3.58 4.54 4.62
CA ASP A 397 -2.49 5.35 5.17
C ASP A 397 -3.01 6.34 6.22
N PRO A 398 -2.28 6.56 7.32
CA PRO A 398 -2.70 7.54 8.32
C PRO A 398 -2.64 8.97 7.78
N GLY A 399 -3.50 9.82 8.32
CA GLY A 399 -3.52 11.25 8.02
C GLY A 399 -4.39 12.01 9.00
N THR A 400 -4.49 13.32 8.82
CA THR A 400 -5.25 14.19 9.71
C THR A 400 -6.74 14.18 9.41
N TYR A 401 -7.15 13.73 8.22
CA TYR A 401 -8.51 13.82 7.68
C TYR A 401 -9.09 15.25 7.71
N GLY A 402 -8.19 16.23 7.73
CA GLY A 402 -8.49 17.65 7.57
C GLY A 402 -8.78 18.05 6.11
N PRO A 403 -8.74 19.35 5.79
CA PRO A 403 -8.82 19.80 4.41
C PRO A 403 -7.70 19.20 3.55
N LEU A 404 -8.03 18.72 2.36
CA LEU A 404 -7.08 18.13 1.42
C LEU A 404 -5.93 19.11 1.11
N GLN A 405 -4.73 18.61 1.14
CA GLN A 405 -3.51 19.38 0.90
C GLN A 405 -2.82 18.95 -0.39
N ALA A 406 -2.03 19.84 -0.96
CA ALA A 406 -1.17 19.47 -2.09
C ALA A 406 -0.21 18.36 -1.68
N ASN A 407 0.05 17.43 -2.59
CA ASN A 407 0.88 16.23 -2.42
C ASN A 407 0.29 15.16 -1.49
N SER A 408 -0.97 15.28 -1.04
CA SER A 408 -1.67 14.11 -0.52
C SER A 408 -2.15 13.22 -1.67
N VAL A 409 -2.20 11.90 -1.43
CA VAL A 409 -2.77 10.92 -2.37
C VAL A 409 -3.92 10.22 -1.68
N ILE A 410 -5.06 10.18 -2.33
CA ILE A 410 -6.29 9.55 -1.83
C ILE A 410 -6.89 8.63 -2.89
N THR A 411 -7.64 7.62 -2.47
CA THR A 411 -8.52 6.87 -3.37
C THR A 411 -9.78 7.66 -3.70
N VAL A 412 -10.39 7.38 -4.86
CA VAL A 412 -11.78 7.77 -5.17
C VAL A 412 -12.50 6.56 -5.75
N GLU A 413 -13.30 5.91 -4.90
CA GLU A 413 -13.79 4.53 -5.08
C GLU A 413 -15.30 4.35 -4.84
N PRO A 414 -16.20 5.13 -5.45
CA PRO A 414 -17.61 4.86 -5.28
C PRO A 414 -18.01 3.50 -5.85
N GLY A 415 -19.01 2.85 -5.23
CA GLY A 415 -19.53 1.58 -5.68
C GLY A 415 -21.05 1.46 -5.49
N ILE A 416 -21.67 0.56 -6.27
CA ILE A 416 -23.07 0.15 -6.12
C ILE A 416 -23.10 -1.37 -6.09
N TYR A 417 -23.74 -1.92 -5.06
CA TYR A 417 -23.81 -3.37 -4.82
C TYR A 417 -25.26 -3.79 -4.63
N ILE A 418 -25.77 -4.62 -5.53
CA ILE A 418 -27.17 -5.07 -5.54
C ILE A 418 -27.21 -6.59 -5.41
N PRO A 419 -27.07 -7.13 -4.18
CA PRO A 419 -27.08 -8.57 -3.98
C PRO A 419 -28.40 -9.21 -4.40
N PRO A 420 -28.43 -10.52 -4.70
CA PRO A 420 -29.65 -11.25 -4.96
C PRO A 420 -30.68 -11.08 -3.81
N ASN A 421 -31.95 -10.97 -4.16
CA ASN A 421 -33.08 -10.71 -3.23
C ASN A 421 -33.07 -9.30 -2.60
N SER A 422 -32.36 -8.34 -3.18
CA SER A 422 -32.52 -6.91 -2.82
C SER A 422 -33.96 -6.44 -3.05
N PRO A 423 -34.46 -5.45 -2.27
CA PRO A 423 -35.84 -4.94 -2.41
C PRO A 423 -35.99 -4.01 -3.62
N CYS A 424 -35.60 -4.48 -4.82
CA CYS A 424 -35.75 -3.79 -6.10
C CYS A 424 -36.05 -4.81 -7.20
N ASP A 425 -36.26 -4.32 -8.44
CA ASP A 425 -36.53 -5.20 -9.59
C ASP A 425 -35.40 -6.23 -9.76
N PRO A 426 -35.71 -7.55 -9.86
CA PRO A 426 -34.73 -8.62 -10.03
C PRO A 426 -33.75 -8.44 -11.18
N LYS A 427 -34.05 -7.63 -12.19
CA LYS A 427 -33.13 -7.31 -13.30
C LYS A 427 -31.83 -6.68 -12.84
N TRP A 428 -31.82 -6.07 -11.65
CA TRP A 428 -30.64 -5.43 -11.04
C TRP A 428 -29.83 -6.37 -10.16
N TRP A 429 -30.36 -7.52 -9.77
CA TRP A 429 -29.72 -8.41 -8.82
C TRP A 429 -28.40 -9.00 -9.34
N GLY A 430 -27.42 -9.09 -8.48
CA GLY A 430 -26.09 -9.58 -8.80
C GLY A 430 -25.20 -8.57 -9.50
N ILE A 431 -25.63 -7.32 -9.68
CA ILE A 431 -24.79 -6.24 -10.20
C ILE A 431 -24.01 -5.63 -9.03
N ALA A 432 -22.69 -5.78 -9.08
CA ALA A 432 -21.75 -5.15 -8.16
C ALA A 432 -20.70 -4.40 -8.99
N ILE A 433 -20.57 -3.10 -8.77
CA ILE A 433 -19.64 -2.24 -9.50
C ILE A 433 -18.95 -1.30 -8.51
N ARG A 434 -17.60 -1.36 -8.49
CA ARG A 434 -16.71 -0.35 -7.93
C ARG A 434 -15.75 0.10 -9.01
N ILE A 435 -15.47 1.39 -9.09
CA ILE A 435 -14.46 1.99 -9.97
C ILE A 435 -13.62 2.88 -9.09
N GLU A 436 -12.33 2.60 -9.03
CA GLU A 436 -11.40 3.25 -8.12
C GLU A 436 -10.13 3.66 -8.81
N ASP A 437 -9.64 4.82 -8.43
CA ASP A 437 -8.35 5.36 -8.85
C ASP A 437 -7.64 6.05 -7.69
N ASP A 438 -6.30 5.98 -7.72
CA ASP A 438 -5.40 6.76 -6.88
C ASP A 438 -5.26 8.19 -7.41
N ILE A 439 -5.64 9.16 -6.60
CA ILE A 439 -5.71 10.57 -6.98
C ILE A 439 -4.70 11.40 -6.20
N LEU A 440 -3.70 11.93 -6.91
CA LEU A 440 -2.75 12.90 -6.37
C LEU A 440 -3.39 14.31 -6.37
N ILE A 441 -3.44 14.92 -5.20
CA ILE A 441 -3.92 16.30 -5.03
C ILE A 441 -2.80 17.26 -5.38
N THR A 442 -3.03 18.15 -6.37
CA THR A 442 -2.04 19.16 -6.77
C THR A 442 -2.63 20.58 -6.73
N PRO A 443 -1.79 21.62 -6.67
CA PRO A 443 -2.29 23.01 -6.75
C PRO A 443 -3.07 23.32 -8.04
N SER A 444 -2.81 22.58 -9.13
CA SER A 444 -3.51 22.74 -10.41
C SER A 444 -4.77 21.87 -10.54
N GLY A 445 -5.09 21.07 -9.52
CA GLY A 445 -6.23 20.14 -9.47
C GLY A 445 -5.80 18.68 -9.27
N PRO A 446 -6.78 17.76 -9.20
CA PRO A 446 -6.52 16.34 -9.01
C PRO A 446 -5.87 15.70 -10.25
N VAL A 447 -4.90 14.81 -10.01
CA VAL A 447 -4.24 14.02 -11.05
C VAL A 447 -4.53 12.54 -10.79
N ASN A 448 -5.19 11.88 -11.73
CA ASN A 448 -5.45 10.46 -11.67
C ASN A 448 -4.19 9.69 -12.05
N LEU A 449 -3.59 8.98 -11.09
CA LEU A 449 -2.36 8.21 -11.28
C LEU A 449 -2.61 6.88 -12.02
N SER A 450 -3.80 6.30 -11.89
CA SER A 450 -4.23 5.02 -12.49
C SER A 450 -4.97 5.18 -13.83
N ALA A 451 -4.93 6.37 -14.43
CA ALA A 451 -5.64 6.69 -15.68
C ALA A 451 -5.31 5.77 -16.88
N ALA A 452 -4.19 5.04 -16.82
CA ALA A 452 -3.81 4.07 -17.86
C ALA A 452 -4.78 2.87 -17.94
N ALA A 453 -5.39 2.47 -16.81
CA ALA A 453 -6.42 1.42 -16.79
C ALA A 453 -7.76 1.99 -17.26
N PRO A 454 -8.35 1.48 -18.37
CA PRO A 454 -9.61 2.01 -18.93
C PRO A 454 -10.75 2.00 -17.91
N ARG A 455 -11.60 3.05 -17.97
CA ARG A 455 -12.81 3.19 -17.14
C ARG A 455 -14.08 3.32 -17.97
N GLU A 456 -13.98 3.78 -19.19
CA GLU A 456 -15.13 3.95 -20.08
C GLU A 456 -15.49 2.60 -20.73
N ILE A 457 -16.78 2.27 -20.79
CA ILE A 457 -17.31 1.01 -21.32
C ILE A 457 -16.71 0.66 -22.69
N ASP A 458 -16.72 1.61 -23.62
CA ASP A 458 -16.23 1.40 -24.98
C ASP A 458 -14.72 1.08 -25.04
N LYS A 459 -13.94 1.61 -24.10
CA LYS A 459 -12.52 1.32 -24.00
C LYS A 459 -12.27 -0.04 -23.34
N ILE A 460 -13.06 -0.40 -22.33
CA ILE A 460 -13.00 -1.70 -21.66
C ILE A 460 -13.33 -2.82 -22.68
N GLU A 461 -14.46 -2.72 -23.37
CA GLU A 461 -14.88 -3.71 -24.37
C GLU A 461 -13.85 -3.84 -25.50
N LYS A 462 -13.27 -2.72 -25.96
CA LYS A 462 -12.15 -2.75 -26.92
C LYS A 462 -10.89 -3.39 -26.37
N MET A 463 -10.60 -3.26 -25.09
CA MET A 463 -9.43 -3.88 -24.46
C MET A 463 -9.64 -5.39 -24.35
N ILE A 464 -10.83 -5.84 -23.94
CA ILE A 464 -11.20 -7.25 -23.84
C ILE A 464 -11.14 -7.94 -25.23
N ALA A 465 -11.45 -7.22 -26.30
CA ALA A 465 -11.40 -7.74 -27.67
C ALA A 465 -9.97 -7.85 -28.24
N GLN A 466 -8.92 -7.48 -27.51
CA GLN A 466 -7.53 -7.63 -27.95
C GLN A 466 -6.99 -8.99 -27.53
N ASP A 467 -6.07 -9.54 -28.34
CA ASP A 467 -5.35 -10.76 -28.00
C ASP A 467 -4.54 -10.58 -26.70
N SER A 468 -4.58 -11.57 -25.83
CA SER A 468 -3.77 -11.59 -24.63
C SER A 468 -2.36 -12.14 -24.93
N PRO A 469 -1.29 -11.52 -24.43
CA PRO A 469 0.04 -12.12 -24.53
C PRO A 469 0.15 -13.43 -23.71
N LEU A 470 -0.84 -13.75 -22.88
CA LEU A 470 -0.93 -15.00 -22.12
C LEU A 470 -1.56 -16.15 -22.91
N ASP A 471 -2.21 -15.88 -24.05
CA ASP A 471 -2.84 -16.93 -24.89
C ASP A 471 -1.81 -17.95 -25.42
N GLU A 472 -0.56 -17.53 -25.58
CA GLU A 472 0.55 -18.40 -25.98
C GLU A 472 1.21 -19.13 -24.78
N PHE A 473 0.86 -18.77 -23.55
CA PHE A 473 1.38 -19.38 -22.34
C PHE A 473 0.53 -20.58 -21.91
N VAL A 474 0.69 -21.69 -22.64
CA VAL A 474 -0.09 -22.91 -22.43
C VAL A 474 0.63 -23.81 -21.43
N LEU A 475 -0.01 -24.07 -20.30
CA LEU A 475 0.46 -25.05 -19.30
C LEU A 475 -0.14 -26.45 -19.60
N PRO A 476 0.58 -27.54 -19.26
CA PRO A 476 0.03 -28.89 -19.34
C PRO A 476 -1.22 -29.03 -18.48
N VAL A 477 -2.15 -29.88 -18.91
CA VAL A 477 -3.28 -30.26 -18.05
C VAL A 477 -2.74 -31.01 -16.84
N LEU A 478 -3.14 -30.61 -15.64
CA LEU A 478 -2.60 -31.15 -14.37
C LEU A 478 -2.73 -32.67 -14.30
N ASP A 479 -3.88 -33.24 -14.66
CA ASP A 479 -4.14 -34.68 -14.67
C ASP A 479 -3.18 -35.46 -15.58
N SER A 480 -2.69 -34.83 -16.67
CA SER A 480 -1.71 -35.47 -17.55
C SER A 480 -0.31 -35.67 -16.96
N ILE A 481 -0.06 -35.12 -15.75
CA ILE A 481 1.22 -35.20 -15.02
C ILE A 481 1.08 -36.10 -13.78
N ILE A 482 -0.16 -36.32 -13.31
CA ILE A 482 -0.43 -37.10 -12.08
C ILE A 482 -0.49 -38.61 -12.38
N ASP A 483 -0.79 -39.00 -13.65
CA ASP A 483 -0.78 -40.39 -14.14
C ASP A 483 0.65 -40.88 -14.46
#